data_ed8862e4eaa44e7bd6e24a0873e7537b
#
_entry.id   ed8862e4eaa44e7bd6e24a0873e7537b
#
_cell.length_a   1.000
_cell.length_b   1.000
_cell.length_c   1.000
_cell.angle_alpha   90.00
_cell.angle_beta   90.00
_cell.angle_gamma   90.00
#
_symmetry.space_group_name_H-M   'P 1'
#
loop_
_entity.id
_entity.type
_entity.pdbx_description
1 polymer ?
#
loop_
_entity_poly.entity_id
_entity_poly.type
_entity_poly.pdbx_seq_one_letter_code
_entity_poly.pdbx_strand_id
1 'polypeptide(L)'
;MGCGKLFRVKQRLTRSETPPGIIGTVIRRNRNKNYTEERKMKKDLTELVFVLDRSGSMEHLTGDTIGGFNAVLKEHRNGEGEVLVTTYLFNDTASMIHDRLPAAEVKPMTEKDYCACGCTALMDALGTAIRHIAGIHRYAREEDIPEHTIFVITTDGMENASHSFSAEEVRKMVKHEQEKYGWEFLFLASNIDAVENAEHIGIRRENAVDCCPDAAGTEMLYNAASRAIGNIRGRKNLAGDTSWRNEADRDFHNRGK
;
A
#
# COMPACT_ATOMS: atom_id res chain seq x y z
N MET A 1 -56.92 -6.35 48.13
CA MET A 1 -57.96 -7.29 47.70
C MET A 1 -57.63 -7.60 46.22
N GLY A 2 -57.29 -8.73 45.84
CA GLY A 2 -57.41 -10.12 45.81
C GLY A 2 -56.46 -10.57 44.73
N CYS A 3 -55.56 -11.39 44.96
CA CYS A 3 -55.55 -12.86 44.98
C CYS A 3 -56.07 -13.53 43.68
N GLY A 4 -55.23 -14.29 43.04
CA GLY A 4 -55.60 -15.19 41.94
C GLY A 4 -54.36 -15.75 41.23
N LYS A 5 -53.86 -16.72 41.71
CA LYS A 5 -53.76 -18.20 41.55
C LYS A 5 -52.97 -18.63 40.29
N LEU A 6 -51.81 -19.24 40.58
CA LEU A 6 -51.06 -20.15 39.71
C LEU A 6 -51.96 -21.28 39.18
N PHE A 7 -51.83 -21.61 37.92
CA PHE A 7 -52.15 -22.92 37.36
C PHE A 7 -50.93 -23.61 36.81
N ARG A 8 -50.49 -24.64 37.50
CA ARG A 8 -49.49 -25.63 37.08
C ARG A 8 -50.27 -26.70 36.29
N VAL A 9 -49.97 -26.84 35.03
CA VAL A 9 -50.41 -28.02 34.24
C VAL A 9 -49.22 -28.96 34.09
N LYS A 10 -49.33 -30.09 34.76
CA LYS A 10 -48.50 -31.28 34.54
C LYS A 10 -49.03 -31.99 33.31
N GLN A 11 -48.24 -32.11 32.27
CA GLN A 11 -48.49 -33.09 31.20
C GLN A 11 -47.52 -34.24 31.32
N ARG A 12 -48.09 -35.44 31.38
CA ARG A 12 -47.44 -36.74 31.44
C ARG A 12 -46.73 -37.06 30.10
N LEU A 13 -45.51 -37.52 30.21
CA LEU A 13 -44.78 -38.19 29.13
C LEU A 13 -45.42 -39.55 28.86
N THR A 14 -45.94 -39.78 27.66
CA THR A 14 -46.20 -41.11 27.13
C THR A 14 -45.03 -41.48 26.20
N ARG A 15 -44.46 -42.66 26.45
CA ARG A 15 -43.47 -43.36 25.61
C ARG A 15 -44.13 -43.74 24.27
N SER A 16 -43.48 -43.42 23.15
CA SER A 16 -43.61 -44.18 21.91
C SER A 16 -42.28 -44.17 21.13
N GLU A 17 -41.72 -45.30 21.07
CA GLU A 17 -40.98 -46.02 20.03
C GLU A 17 -40.09 -45.22 19.08
N THR A 18 -38.78 -45.44 19.21
CA THR A 18 -37.71 -45.06 18.29
C THR A 18 -37.57 -46.08 17.16
N PRO A 19 -37.54 -45.68 15.88
CA PRO A 19 -37.07 -46.55 14.82
C PRO A 19 -35.53 -46.62 14.79
N PRO A 20 -34.94 -47.76 14.38
CA PRO A 20 -33.49 -47.95 14.39
C PRO A 20 -32.83 -47.36 13.14
N GLY A 21 -31.69 -46.69 13.37
CA GLY A 21 -30.67 -46.51 12.33
C GLY A 21 -30.50 -45.12 11.75
N ILE A 22 -29.95 -44.18 12.52
CA ILE A 22 -29.11 -43.15 11.93
C ILE A 22 -27.87 -43.04 12.84
N ILE A 23 -26.74 -43.49 12.34
CA ILE A 23 -25.43 -43.30 12.96
C ILE A 23 -25.14 -41.81 12.91
N GLY A 24 -25.31 -41.13 14.04
CA GLY A 24 -24.93 -39.75 14.22
C GLY A 24 -23.42 -39.64 14.21
N THR A 25 -22.85 -39.24 13.11
CA THR A 25 -21.44 -38.79 13.04
C THR A 25 -21.30 -37.55 13.90
N VAL A 26 -20.76 -37.71 15.10
CA VAL A 26 -20.33 -36.59 15.93
C VAL A 26 -19.13 -35.96 15.26
N ILE A 27 -19.35 -34.86 14.54
CA ILE A 27 -18.28 -34.03 14.01
C ILE A 27 -17.64 -33.35 15.22
N ARG A 28 -16.56 -33.95 15.76
CA ARG A 28 -15.65 -33.26 16.65
C ARG A 28 -15.01 -32.13 15.86
N ARG A 29 -15.44 -30.88 16.08
CA ARG A 29 -14.71 -29.70 15.63
C ARG A 29 -13.31 -29.72 16.21
N ASN A 30 -12.36 -30.11 15.41
CA ASN A 30 -10.94 -30.06 15.73
C ASN A 30 -10.52 -28.58 15.70
N ARG A 31 -10.37 -27.96 16.89
CA ARG A 31 -9.95 -26.58 17.10
C ARG A 31 -8.43 -26.45 16.95
N ASN A 32 -7.81 -26.85 15.88
CA ASN A 32 -6.42 -26.46 15.55
C ASN A 32 -6.11 -26.90 14.11
N LYS A 33 -6.66 -26.18 13.16
CA LYS A 33 -6.06 -26.04 11.83
C LYS A 33 -5.98 -24.53 11.59
N ASN A 34 -4.78 -23.97 11.73
CA ASN A 34 -4.43 -22.73 11.07
C ASN A 34 -4.54 -22.98 9.57
N TYR A 35 -5.72 -22.81 9.03
CA TYR A 35 -5.87 -22.60 7.59
C TYR A 35 -5.38 -21.17 7.36
N THR A 36 -4.14 -21.02 6.96
CA THR A 36 -3.77 -19.94 6.07
C THR A 36 -4.55 -20.22 4.78
N GLU A 37 -5.76 -19.69 4.67
CA GLU A 37 -6.44 -19.60 3.39
C GLU A 37 -5.53 -18.73 2.52
N GLU A 38 -4.85 -19.36 1.55
CA GLU A 38 -4.17 -18.63 0.49
C GLU A 38 -5.25 -17.82 -0.23
N ARG A 39 -5.26 -16.50 -0.02
CA ARG A 39 -6.17 -15.61 -0.73
C ARG A 39 -5.90 -15.75 -2.22
N LYS A 40 -6.95 -16.09 -2.97
CA LYS A 40 -6.88 -16.26 -4.42
C LYS A 40 -6.91 -14.87 -5.07
N MET A 41 -5.74 -14.23 -5.14
CA MET A 41 -5.55 -12.90 -5.75
C MET A 41 -5.74 -12.97 -7.27
N LYS A 42 -6.16 -11.85 -7.89
CA LYS A 42 -6.24 -11.72 -9.35
C LYS A 42 -4.82 -11.68 -9.91
N LYS A 43 -4.47 -12.75 -10.61
CA LYS A 43 -3.16 -12.86 -11.26
C LYS A 43 -2.98 -11.75 -12.28
N ASP A 44 -1.75 -11.28 -12.39
CA ASP A 44 -1.33 -10.26 -13.34
C ASP A 44 -2.04 -8.89 -13.15
N LEU A 45 -2.76 -8.67 -12.04
CA LEU A 45 -3.25 -7.37 -11.63
C LEU A 45 -2.27 -6.73 -10.63
N THR A 46 -1.83 -5.54 -10.93
CA THR A 46 -0.98 -4.72 -10.06
C THR A 46 -1.71 -3.45 -9.64
N GLU A 47 -1.64 -3.09 -8.37
CA GLU A 47 -2.07 -1.80 -7.87
C GLU A 47 -0.87 -0.93 -7.54
N LEU A 48 -0.69 0.18 -8.27
CA LEU A 48 0.33 1.18 -8.03
C LEU A 48 -0.27 2.33 -7.24
N VAL A 49 0.29 2.59 -6.07
CA VAL A 49 -0.13 3.68 -5.18
C VAL A 49 0.99 4.70 -5.07
N PHE A 50 0.84 5.82 -5.71
CA PHE A 50 1.80 6.94 -5.64
C PHE A 50 1.42 7.85 -4.48
N VAL A 51 2.40 8.18 -3.63
CA VAL A 51 2.29 9.17 -2.55
C VAL A 51 3.40 10.20 -2.79
N LEU A 52 3.04 11.28 -3.49
CA LEU A 52 3.98 12.24 -4.02
C LEU A 52 3.97 13.53 -3.20
N ASP A 53 5.11 13.90 -2.68
CA ASP A 53 5.33 15.16 -1.98
C ASP A 53 5.18 16.32 -2.97
N ARG A 54 4.39 17.32 -2.59
CA ARG A 54 4.31 18.63 -3.22
C ARG A 54 4.46 19.76 -2.21
N SER A 55 5.23 19.53 -1.14
CA SER A 55 5.61 20.58 -0.20
C SER A 55 6.44 21.67 -0.86
N GLY A 56 6.65 22.80 -0.17
CA GLY A 56 7.32 23.96 -0.74
C GLY A 56 8.76 23.69 -1.20
N SER A 57 9.47 22.76 -0.56
CA SER A 57 10.82 22.34 -0.95
C SER A 57 10.87 21.71 -2.34
N MET A 58 9.79 21.03 -2.75
CA MET A 58 9.66 20.39 -4.08
C MET A 58 9.52 21.37 -5.25
N GLU A 59 9.43 22.71 -5.01
CA GLU A 59 9.15 23.68 -6.07
C GLU A 59 10.15 23.58 -7.23
N HIS A 60 11.44 23.46 -6.92
CA HIS A 60 12.51 23.38 -7.91
C HIS A 60 12.56 22.03 -8.65
N LEU A 61 11.89 20.97 -8.14
CA LEU A 61 11.77 19.64 -8.73
C LEU A 61 10.39 19.38 -9.38
N THR A 62 9.53 20.39 -9.45
CA THR A 62 8.15 20.23 -9.96
C THR A 62 8.11 19.58 -11.35
N GLY A 63 8.89 20.09 -12.31
CA GLY A 63 8.94 19.55 -13.67
C GLY A 63 9.48 18.12 -13.74
N ASP A 64 10.50 17.83 -12.93
CA ASP A 64 11.16 16.52 -12.89
C ASP A 64 10.26 15.48 -12.22
N THR A 65 9.54 15.86 -11.16
CA THR A 65 8.56 15.00 -10.50
C THR A 65 7.40 14.64 -11.44
N ILE A 66 6.83 15.63 -12.12
CA ILE A 66 5.78 15.43 -13.13
C ILE A 66 6.29 14.53 -14.26
N GLY A 67 7.48 14.80 -14.79
CA GLY A 67 8.11 14.04 -15.86
C GLY A 67 8.36 12.59 -15.44
N GLY A 68 8.91 12.38 -14.25
CA GLY A 68 9.21 11.08 -13.68
C GLY A 68 7.95 10.24 -13.45
N PHE A 69 6.92 10.81 -12.81
CA PHE A 69 5.62 10.15 -12.64
C PHE A 69 5.05 9.71 -13.99
N ASN A 70 5.03 10.62 -14.97
CA ASN A 70 4.49 10.33 -16.29
C ASN A 70 5.29 9.27 -17.05
N ALA A 71 6.61 9.21 -16.85
CA ALA A 71 7.47 8.19 -17.45
C ALA A 71 7.16 6.81 -16.88
N VAL A 72 7.09 6.68 -15.55
CA VAL A 72 6.70 5.42 -14.88
C VAL A 72 5.31 4.97 -15.34
N LEU A 73 4.34 5.89 -15.35
CA LEU A 73 2.99 5.58 -15.80
C LEU A 73 2.96 5.08 -17.26
N LYS A 74 3.72 5.73 -18.15
CA LYS A 74 3.80 5.35 -19.58
C LYS A 74 4.40 3.97 -19.76
N GLU A 75 5.45 3.63 -19.02
CA GLU A 75 6.12 2.34 -19.09
C GLU A 75 5.19 1.21 -18.64
N HIS A 76 4.53 1.37 -17.48
CA HIS A 76 3.70 0.33 -16.92
C HIS A 76 2.29 0.24 -17.49
N ARG A 77 1.82 1.28 -18.17
CA ARG A 77 0.56 1.27 -18.92
C ARG A 77 0.55 0.26 -20.07
N ASN A 78 1.69 0.11 -20.75
CA ASN A 78 1.82 -0.69 -21.96
C ASN A 78 2.45 -2.08 -21.69
N GLY A 79 2.75 -2.40 -20.44
CA GLY A 79 3.32 -3.67 -20.02
C GLY A 79 2.28 -4.80 -19.97
N GLU A 80 2.76 -6.02 -19.77
CA GLU A 80 1.88 -7.18 -19.55
C GLU A 80 1.07 -7.01 -18.24
N GLY A 81 -0.15 -7.56 -18.23
CA GLY A 81 -1.06 -7.52 -17.09
C GLY A 81 -1.79 -6.17 -16.92
N GLU A 82 -2.74 -6.15 -16.00
CA GLU A 82 -3.55 -4.98 -15.68
C GLU A 82 -2.88 -4.14 -14.58
N VAL A 83 -3.01 -2.83 -14.68
CA VAL A 83 -2.50 -1.90 -13.67
C VAL A 83 -3.59 -0.93 -13.25
N LEU A 84 -3.86 -0.88 -11.96
CA LEU A 84 -4.68 0.16 -11.32
C LEU A 84 -3.75 1.21 -10.70
N VAL A 85 -4.11 2.46 -10.81
CA VAL A 85 -3.32 3.59 -10.32
C VAL A 85 -4.13 4.40 -9.31
N THR A 86 -3.57 4.55 -8.14
CA THR A 86 -4.03 5.50 -7.11
C THR A 86 -2.93 6.53 -6.92
N THR A 87 -3.27 7.82 -6.88
CA THR A 87 -2.27 8.89 -6.70
C THR A 87 -2.72 9.87 -5.63
N TYR A 88 -1.92 9.99 -4.60
CA TYR A 88 -2.01 11.03 -3.58
C TYR A 88 -0.92 12.07 -3.82
N LEU A 89 -1.31 13.33 -3.87
CA LEU A 89 -0.41 14.47 -3.75
C LEU A 89 -0.54 15.02 -2.33
N PHE A 90 0.58 15.25 -1.66
CA PHE A 90 0.52 15.75 -0.28
C PHE A 90 1.46 16.94 -0.04
N ASN A 91 1.04 17.80 0.88
CA ASN A 91 1.78 18.87 1.53
C ASN A 91 1.31 18.94 2.99
N ASP A 92 0.65 20.01 3.43
CA ASP A 92 -0.06 20.07 4.72
C ASP A 92 -1.26 19.11 4.77
N THR A 93 -1.76 18.72 3.62
CA THR A 93 -2.91 17.80 3.45
C THR A 93 -2.67 16.82 2.31
N ALA A 94 -3.28 15.64 2.40
CA ALA A 94 -3.27 14.66 1.32
C ALA A 94 -4.50 14.82 0.42
N SER A 95 -4.29 14.92 -0.88
CA SER A 95 -5.32 15.00 -1.91
C SER A 95 -5.20 13.83 -2.87
N MET A 96 -6.22 13.01 -2.97
CA MET A 96 -6.27 11.90 -3.93
C MET A 96 -6.76 12.42 -5.28
N ILE A 97 -5.93 12.29 -6.33
CA ILE A 97 -6.25 12.74 -7.69
C ILE A 97 -6.60 11.59 -8.63
N HIS A 98 -6.16 10.38 -8.33
CA HIS A 98 -6.58 9.15 -9.01
C HIS A 98 -6.95 8.13 -7.94
N ASP A 99 -8.06 7.40 -8.14
CA ASP A 99 -8.52 6.35 -7.25
C ASP A 99 -8.77 5.07 -8.05
N ARG A 100 -7.80 4.17 -8.01
CA ARG A 100 -7.82 2.85 -8.67
C ARG A 100 -8.26 2.91 -10.15
N LEU A 101 -7.81 3.92 -10.87
CA LEU A 101 -8.08 4.03 -12.29
C LEU A 101 -7.21 3.03 -13.08
N PRO A 102 -7.76 2.37 -14.11
CA PRO A 102 -6.91 1.66 -15.06
C PRO A 102 -5.82 2.58 -15.60
N ALA A 103 -4.57 2.13 -15.61
CA ALA A 103 -3.44 2.97 -16.04
C ALA A 103 -3.64 3.55 -17.45
N ALA A 104 -4.38 2.85 -18.31
CA ALA A 104 -4.74 3.33 -19.64
C ALA A 104 -5.62 4.59 -19.63
N GLU A 105 -6.41 4.79 -18.57
CA GLU A 105 -7.34 5.91 -18.40
C GLU A 105 -6.72 7.11 -17.68
N VAL A 106 -5.60 6.88 -16.95
CA VAL A 106 -4.91 7.94 -16.21
C VAL A 106 -4.29 8.93 -17.22
N LYS A 107 -4.69 10.19 -17.11
CA LYS A 107 -4.10 11.27 -17.93
C LYS A 107 -2.71 11.63 -17.39
N PRO A 108 -1.78 12.03 -18.25
CA PRO A 108 -0.50 12.56 -17.80
C PRO A 108 -0.71 13.73 -16.84
N MET A 109 0.05 13.74 -15.73
CA MET A 109 0.08 14.84 -14.77
C MET A 109 0.66 16.09 -15.43
N THR A 110 0.15 17.24 -15.05
CA THR A 110 0.57 18.56 -15.54
C THR A 110 0.84 19.50 -14.37
N GLU A 111 1.45 20.65 -14.63
CA GLU A 111 1.64 21.72 -13.63
C GLU A 111 0.33 22.23 -13.01
N LYS A 112 -0.83 21.98 -13.66
CA LYS A 112 -2.14 22.33 -13.09
C LYS A 112 -2.55 21.38 -11.98
N ASP A 113 -2.07 20.14 -12.03
CA ASP A 113 -2.39 19.09 -11.07
C ASP A 113 -1.42 19.12 -9.87
N TYR A 114 -0.17 19.52 -10.13
CA TYR A 114 0.91 19.54 -9.14
C TYR A 114 1.41 20.95 -8.88
N CYS A 115 1.08 21.49 -7.71
CA CYS A 115 1.54 22.81 -7.25
C CYS A 115 2.30 22.64 -5.94
N ALA A 116 3.60 22.89 -5.97
CA ALA A 116 4.46 22.78 -4.79
C ALA A 116 4.21 23.95 -3.84
N CYS A 117 3.79 23.67 -2.60
CA CYS A 117 3.58 24.64 -1.54
C CYS A 117 3.34 23.97 -0.18
N GLY A 118 3.48 24.72 0.90
CA GLY A 118 3.15 24.26 2.26
C GLY A 118 4.23 23.39 2.90
N CYS A 119 3.84 22.63 3.92
CA CYS A 119 4.68 21.77 4.75
C CYS A 119 4.60 20.30 4.29
N THR A 120 5.21 19.38 5.05
CA THR A 120 5.32 17.96 4.69
C THR A 120 4.59 17.07 5.71
N ALA A 121 3.33 16.72 5.46
CA ALA A 121 2.53 15.84 6.29
C ALA A 121 2.56 14.39 5.74
N LEU A 122 3.75 13.79 5.69
CA LEU A 122 4.00 12.47 5.11
C LEU A 122 3.25 11.35 5.84
N MET A 123 3.24 11.38 7.20
CA MET A 123 2.56 10.33 7.97
C MET A 123 1.05 10.34 7.72
N ASP A 124 0.45 11.52 7.63
CA ASP A 124 -0.97 11.66 7.33
C ASP A 124 -1.31 11.17 5.92
N ALA A 125 -0.47 11.49 4.95
CA ALA A 125 -0.64 11.04 3.57
C ALA A 125 -0.51 9.52 3.44
N LEU A 126 0.57 8.95 3.96
CA LEU A 126 0.84 7.52 3.88
C LEU A 126 -0.17 6.71 4.67
N GLY A 127 -0.48 7.12 5.91
CA GLY A 127 -1.50 6.46 6.73
C GLY A 127 -2.89 6.48 6.08
N THR A 128 -3.26 7.61 5.45
CA THR A 128 -4.53 7.73 4.70
C THR A 128 -4.55 6.80 3.50
N ALA A 129 -3.48 6.78 2.69
CA ALA A 129 -3.38 5.93 1.51
C ALA A 129 -3.44 4.44 1.87
N ILE A 130 -2.68 4.00 2.89
CA ILE A 130 -2.71 2.61 3.36
C ILE A 130 -4.11 2.23 3.85
N ARG A 131 -4.74 3.08 4.67
CA ARG A 131 -6.09 2.82 5.20
C ARG A 131 -7.12 2.70 4.08
N HIS A 132 -7.03 3.55 3.06
CA HIS A 132 -7.93 3.53 1.90
C HIS A 132 -7.82 2.21 1.14
N ILE A 133 -6.62 1.85 0.68
CA ILE A 133 -6.39 0.63 -0.10
C ILE A 133 -6.70 -0.64 0.72
N ALA A 134 -6.25 -0.71 1.98
CA ALA A 134 -6.56 -1.82 2.86
C ALA A 134 -8.07 -1.96 3.12
N GLY A 135 -8.78 -0.83 3.22
CA GLY A 135 -10.24 -0.81 3.32
C GLY A 135 -10.90 -1.43 2.10
N ILE A 136 -10.45 -1.08 0.90
CA ILE A 136 -10.98 -1.64 -0.35
C ILE A 136 -10.69 -3.15 -0.42
N HIS A 137 -9.43 -3.57 -0.20
CA HIS A 137 -9.04 -4.98 -0.27
C HIS A 137 -9.76 -5.86 0.76
N ARG A 138 -10.15 -5.28 1.92
CA ARG A 138 -10.90 -6.00 2.96
C ARG A 138 -12.27 -6.45 2.49
N TYR A 139 -12.93 -5.65 1.65
CA TYR A 139 -14.30 -5.87 1.19
C TYR A 139 -14.39 -6.30 -0.29
N ALA A 140 -13.27 -6.29 -1.00
CA ALA A 140 -13.19 -6.78 -2.37
C ALA A 140 -13.38 -8.32 -2.41
N ARG A 141 -13.91 -8.82 -3.53
CA ARG A 141 -13.90 -10.24 -3.80
C ARG A 141 -12.45 -10.69 -4.02
N GLU A 142 -12.13 -11.94 -3.70
CA GLU A 142 -10.76 -12.46 -3.86
C GLU A 142 -10.22 -12.28 -5.29
N GLU A 143 -11.09 -12.46 -6.28
CA GLU A 143 -10.77 -12.30 -7.71
C GLU A 143 -10.53 -10.84 -8.14
N ASP A 144 -10.81 -9.87 -7.28
CA ASP A 144 -10.60 -8.42 -7.51
C ASP A 144 -9.42 -7.87 -6.70
N ILE A 145 -8.80 -8.70 -5.83
CA ILE A 145 -7.63 -8.31 -5.05
C ILE A 145 -6.39 -8.42 -5.93
N PRO A 146 -5.59 -7.34 -6.08
CA PRO A 146 -4.37 -7.38 -6.88
C PRO A 146 -3.35 -8.41 -6.38
N GLU A 147 -2.63 -9.06 -7.32
CA GLU A 147 -1.49 -9.92 -7.02
C GLU A 147 -0.35 -9.11 -6.39
N HIS A 148 -0.16 -7.88 -6.86
CA HIS A 148 0.86 -6.96 -6.36
C HIS A 148 0.25 -5.62 -5.98
N THR A 149 0.56 -5.14 -4.78
CA THR A 149 0.26 -3.79 -4.32
C THR A 149 1.56 -3.09 -3.99
N ILE A 150 1.87 -2.02 -4.72
CA ILE A 150 3.16 -1.33 -4.66
C ILE A 150 2.93 0.14 -4.34
N PHE A 151 3.46 0.59 -3.22
CA PHE A 151 3.49 2.00 -2.84
C PHE A 151 4.80 2.61 -3.33
N VAL A 152 4.71 3.75 -4.01
CA VAL A 152 5.83 4.57 -4.44
C VAL A 152 5.73 5.91 -3.74
N ILE A 153 6.61 6.14 -2.78
CA ILE A 153 6.61 7.32 -1.93
C ILE A 153 7.78 8.20 -2.34
N THR A 154 7.54 9.46 -2.67
CA THR A 154 8.60 10.43 -3.00
C THR A 154 8.52 11.62 -2.07
N THR A 155 9.68 12.07 -1.55
CA THR A 155 9.79 13.27 -0.72
C THR A 155 11.21 13.85 -0.79
N ASP A 156 11.36 15.15 -0.60
CA ASP A 156 12.65 15.84 -0.45
C ASP A 156 12.81 16.46 0.93
N GLY A 157 11.84 16.25 1.82
CA GLY A 157 11.78 16.89 3.12
C GLY A 157 11.48 15.93 4.27
N MET A 158 11.84 16.42 5.46
CA MET A 158 11.48 15.72 6.70
C MET A 158 10.02 15.98 7.05
N GLU A 159 9.37 14.94 7.59
CA GLU A 159 8.05 15.03 8.22
C GLU A 159 7.99 16.18 9.26
N ASN A 160 7.04 17.09 9.10
CA ASN A 160 6.93 18.26 9.99
C ASN A 160 5.50 18.78 10.22
N ALA A 161 4.48 18.15 9.67
CA ALA A 161 3.12 18.70 9.67
C ALA A 161 1.99 17.68 9.92
N SER A 162 2.29 16.40 10.12
CA SER A 162 1.25 15.38 10.36
C SER A 162 0.60 15.54 11.73
N HIS A 163 -0.71 15.35 11.78
CA HIS A 163 -1.54 15.46 12.98
C HIS A 163 -2.45 14.26 13.22
N SER A 164 -2.77 13.48 12.18
CA SER A 164 -3.74 12.39 12.22
C SER A 164 -3.10 11.03 12.46
N PHE A 165 -1.84 10.87 12.06
CA PHE A 165 -1.07 9.65 12.22
C PHE A 165 0.32 9.94 12.79
N SER A 166 0.69 9.18 13.79
CA SER A 166 2.07 9.13 14.28
C SER A 166 2.93 8.19 13.41
N ALA A 167 4.24 8.40 13.42
CA ALA A 167 5.19 7.51 12.76
C ALA A 167 5.06 6.05 13.26
N GLU A 168 4.78 5.84 14.55
CA GLU A 168 4.59 4.50 15.12
C GLU A 168 3.31 3.81 14.59
N GLU A 169 2.23 4.55 14.37
CA GLU A 169 1.01 4.02 13.76
C GLU A 169 1.24 3.64 12.31
N VAL A 170 1.87 4.53 11.53
CA VAL A 170 2.24 4.25 10.13
C VAL A 170 3.16 3.03 10.05
N ARG A 171 4.18 2.95 10.92
CA ARG A 171 5.08 1.80 11.00
C ARG A 171 4.35 0.48 11.23
N LYS A 172 3.37 0.46 12.12
CA LYS A 172 2.55 -0.74 12.36
C LYS A 172 1.73 -1.12 11.14
N MET A 173 1.16 -0.12 10.45
CA MET A 173 0.39 -0.35 9.23
C MET A 173 1.28 -0.90 8.12
N VAL A 174 2.41 -0.25 7.83
CA VAL A 174 3.38 -0.70 6.81
C VAL A 174 3.82 -2.14 7.08
N LYS A 175 4.27 -2.45 8.30
CA LYS A 175 4.69 -3.81 8.66
C LYS A 175 3.56 -4.82 8.51
N HIS A 176 2.35 -4.48 8.96
CA HIS A 176 1.20 -5.36 8.83
C HIS A 176 0.91 -5.73 7.37
N GLU A 177 0.90 -4.73 6.47
CA GLU A 177 0.60 -4.94 5.07
C GLU A 177 1.73 -5.70 4.33
N GLN A 178 3.00 -5.42 4.69
CA GLN A 178 4.15 -6.17 4.16
C GLN A 178 4.13 -7.64 4.60
N GLU A 179 3.96 -7.91 5.89
CA GLU A 179 4.08 -9.25 6.47
C GLU A 179 2.88 -10.14 6.15
N LYS A 180 1.69 -9.57 6.12
CA LYS A 180 0.44 -10.32 5.95
C LYS A 180 -0.04 -10.42 4.52
N TYR A 181 0.18 -9.37 3.74
CA TYR A 181 -0.40 -9.26 2.40
C TYR A 181 0.64 -9.10 1.30
N GLY A 182 1.93 -9.07 1.64
CA GLY A 182 3.02 -8.97 0.69
C GLY A 182 3.07 -7.63 -0.06
N TRP A 183 2.53 -6.56 0.52
CA TRP A 183 2.63 -5.25 -0.10
C TRP A 183 4.08 -4.78 -0.13
N GLU A 184 4.45 -4.11 -1.19
CA GLU A 184 5.77 -3.52 -1.33
C GLU A 184 5.70 -1.99 -1.22
N PHE A 185 6.68 -1.43 -0.52
CA PHE A 185 6.79 0.01 -0.32
C PHE A 185 8.17 0.44 -0.80
N LEU A 186 8.22 1.35 -1.77
CA LEU A 186 9.43 1.97 -2.29
C LEU A 186 9.51 3.40 -1.73
N PHE A 187 10.58 3.72 -1.05
CA PHE A 187 10.83 5.03 -0.46
C PHE A 187 11.95 5.75 -1.21
N LEU A 188 11.58 6.81 -1.91
CA LEU A 188 12.42 7.55 -2.83
C LEU A 188 12.63 8.96 -2.25
N ALA A 189 13.83 9.28 -1.83
CA ALA A 189 14.06 10.55 -1.16
C ALA A 189 15.27 11.32 -1.69
N SER A 190 15.21 12.63 -1.51
CA SER A 190 16.34 13.53 -1.69
C SER A 190 16.47 14.45 -0.47
N ASN A 191 17.65 15.05 -0.25
CA ASN A 191 17.93 15.96 0.88
C ASN A 191 17.75 15.36 2.29
N ILE A 192 17.39 14.11 2.43
CA ILE A 192 17.24 13.39 3.70
C ILE A 192 17.88 12.02 3.59
N ASP A 193 18.17 11.37 4.72
CA ASP A 193 18.59 9.97 4.73
C ASP A 193 17.36 9.09 4.45
N ALA A 194 17.23 8.64 3.19
CA ALA A 194 16.10 7.81 2.76
C ALA A 194 16.04 6.50 3.52
N VAL A 195 17.19 5.89 3.80
CA VAL A 195 17.26 4.59 4.49
C VAL A 195 16.80 4.74 5.94
N GLU A 196 17.31 5.75 6.68
CA GLU A 196 16.93 5.98 8.07
C GLU A 196 15.43 6.32 8.18
N ASN A 197 14.92 7.20 7.32
CA ASN A 197 13.51 7.58 7.32
C ASN A 197 12.59 6.41 6.93
N ALA A 198 12.96 5.59 5.95
CA ALA A 198 12.22 4.39 5.58
C ALA A 198 12.15 3.38 6.74
N GLU A 199 13.27 3.08 7.39
CA GLU A 199 13.32 2.16 8.55
C GLU A 199 12.48 2.70 9.73
N HIS A 200 12.48 4.02 9.94
CA HIS A 200 11.67 4.66 10.97
C HIS A 200 10.18 4.38 10.81
N ILE A 201 9.68 4.37 9.58
CA ILE A 201 8.28 4.08 9.25
C ILE A 201 8.02 2.62 8.86
N GLY A 202 9.00 1.73 9.06
CA GLY A 202 8.85 0.27 8.88
C GLY A 202 9.03 -0.24 7.46
N ILE A 203 9.48 0.59 6.53
CA ILE A 203 9.87 0.19 5.18
C ILE A 203 11.27 -0.43 5.25
N ARG A 204 11.50 -1.50 4.48
CA ARG A 204 12.79 -2.17 4.43
C ARG A 204 13.85 -1.27 3.80
N ARG A 205 15.07 -1.26 4.38
CA ARG A 205 16.18 -0.45 3.88
C ARG A 205 16.56 -0.74 2.42
N GLU A 206 16.39 -1.97 1.96
CA GLU A 206 16.64 -2.35 0.57
C GLU A 206 15.63 -1.72 -0.40
N ASN A 207 14.49 -1.26 0.10
CA ASN A 207 13.43 -0.58 -0.66
C ASN A 207 13.52 0.95 -0.57
N ALA A 208 14.57 1.50 0.03
CA ALA A 208 14.82 2.93 0.10
C ALA A 208 15.97 3.32 -0.82
N VAL A 209 15.89 4.47 -1.46
CA VAL A 209 16.95 5.01 -2.31
C VAL A 209 17.07 6.53 -2.16
N ASP A 210 18.30 6.99 -2.02
CA ASP A 210 18.67 8.39 -1.99
C ASP A 210 19.00 8.90 -3.39
N CYS A 211 18.70 10.16 -3.68
CA CYS A 211 19.17 10.83 -4.89
C CYS A 211 19.64 12.25 -4.60
N CYS A 212 20.39 12.80 -5.53
CA CYS A 212 20.70 14.22 -5.53
C CYS A 212 19.44 15.04 -5.83
N PRO A 213 19.23 16.19 -5.14
CA PRO A 213 18.04 17.03 -5.32
C PRO A 213 18.17 17.90 -6.58
N ASP A 214 18.27 17.28 -7.73
CA ASP A 214 18.34 17.92 -9.04
C ASP A 214 17.67 17.07 -10.11
N ALA A 215 17.53 17.59 -11.33
CA ALA A 215 16.85 16.93 -12.43
C ALA A 215 17.42 15.54 -12.76
N ALA A 216 18.77 15.39 -12.75
CA ALA A 216 19.40 14.12 -13.07
C ALA A 216 19.17 13.07 -11.97
N GLY A 217 19.26 13.48 -10.68
CA GLY A 217 18.97 12.60 -9.55
C GLY A 217 17.50 12.18 -9.53
N THR A 218 16.58 13.09 -9.79
CA THR A 218 15.14 12.81 -9.86
C THR A 218 14.83 11.84 -11.01
N GLU A 219 15.44 12.02 -12.19
CA GLU A 219 15.29 11.08 -13.31
C GLU A 219 15.77 9.68 -12.92
N MET A 220 16.95 9.57 -12.30
CA MET A 220 17.49 8.26 -11.85
C MET A 220 16.60 7.60 -10.80
N LEU A 221 16.01 8.40 -9.92
CA LEU A 221 15.08 7.96 -8.87
C LEU A 221 13.84 7.29 -9.47
N TYR A 222 13.17 7.96 -10.42
CA TYR A 222 11.99 7.41 -11.08
C TYR A 222 12.33 6.21 -12.00
N ASN A 223 13.49 6.23 -12.65
CA ASN A 223 13.98 5.08 -13.42
C ASN A 223 14.22 3.87 -12.50
N ALA A 224 14.78 4.08 -11.32
CA ALA A 224 14.95 3.03 -10.31
C ALA A 224 13.59 2.49 -9.86
N ALA A 225 12.64 3.38 -9.54
CA ALA A 225 11.27 2.97 -9.17
C ALA A 225 10.62 2.12 -10.28
N SER A 226 10.74 2.54 -11.55
CA SER A 226 10.17 1.79 -12.68
C SER A 226 10.76 0.39 -12.80
N ARG A 227 12.08 0.24 -12.61
CA ARG A 227 12.75 -1.08 -12.57
C ARG A 227 12.25 -1.94 -11.42
N ALA A 228 12.11 -1.35 -10.21
CA ALA A 228 11.57 -2.08 -9.05
C ALA A 228 10.16 -2.59 -9.32
N ILE A 229 9.27 -1.73 -9.83
CA ILE A 229 7.90 -2.09 -10.22
C ILE A 229 7.93 -3.22 -11.26
N GLY A 230 8.74 -3.09 -12.31
CA GLY A 230 8.90 -4.12 -13.34
C GLY A 230 9.39 -5.46 -12.77
N ASN A 231 10.34 -5.44 -11.83
CA ASN A 231 10.81 -6.65 -11.15
C ASN A 231 9.70 -7.31 -10.33
N ILE A 232 8.94 -6.53 -9.54
CA ILE A 232 7.83 -7.07 -8.74
C ILE A 232 6.77 -7.68 -9.64
N ARG A 233 6.33 -6.96 -10.69
CA ARG A 233 5.35 -7.45 -11.67
C ARG A 233 5.85 -8.71 -12.40
N GLY A 234 7.14 -8.81 -12.67
CA GLY A 234 7.78 -10.02 -13.19
C GLY A 234 7.96 -11.12 -12.15
N ARG A 235 7.31 -11.01 -10.97
CA ARG A 235 7.36 -11.98 -9.86
C ARG A 235 8.77 -12.22 -9.31
N LYS A 236 9.62 -11.22 -9.41
CA LYS A 236 10.93 -11.22 -8.75
C LYS A 236 10.75 -10.69 -7.33
N ASN A 237 11.24 -11.43 -6.36
CA ASN A 237 11.27 -10.94 -4.99
C ASN A 237 12.34 -9.85 -4.85
N LEU A 238 11.99 -8.67 -4.35
CA LEU A 238 12.95 -7.61 -4.04
C LEU A 238 13.71 -7.85 -2.73
N ALA A 239 13.31 -8.81 -1.91
CA ALA A 239 13.99 -9.07 -0.65
C ALA A 239 15.47 -9.39 -0.88
N GLY A 240 16.35 -8.48 -0.45
CA GLY A 240 17.79 -8.57 -0.64
C GLY A 240 18.31 -8.23 -2.06
N ASP A 241 17.43 -7.90 -3.03
CA ASP A 241 17.84 -7.45 -4.35
C ASP A 241 17.80 -5.91 -4.42
N THR A 242 18.96 -5.28 -4.44
CA THR A 242 19.12 -3.83 -4.60
C THR A 242 19.55 -3.44 -6.02
N SER A 243 19.60 -4.39 -6.95
CA SER A 243 20.10 -4.14 -8.31
C SER A 243 19.28 -3.08 -9.07
N TRP A 244 18.01 -2.94 -8.73
CA TRP A 244 17.09 -1.97 -9.33
C TRP A 244 17.50 -0.51 -9.09
N ARG A 245 18.24 -0.22 -8.00
CA ARG A 245 18.67 1.13 -7.61
C ARG A 245 20.18 1.41 -7.84
N ASN A 246 20.94 0.45 -8.37
CA ASN A 246 22.39 0.56 -8.51
C ASN A 246 22.89 1.82 -9.23
N GLU A 247 22.13 2.36 -10.19
CA GLU A 247 22.50 3.58 -10.91
C GLU A 247 22.28 4.81 -10.03
N ALA A 248 21.15 4.90 -9.35
CA ALA A 248 20.84 5.97 -8.41
C ALA A 248 21.84 5.98 -7.24
N ASP A 249 22.12 4.81 -6.64
CA ASP A 249 23.11 4.68 -5.55
C ASP A 249 24.52 5.14 -6.00
N ARG A 250 24.95 4.79 -7.22
CA ARG A 250 26.23 5.25 -7.75
C ARG A 250 26.27 6.74 -8.03
N ASP A 251 25.20 7.28 -8.58
CA ASP A 251 25.09 8.71 -8.83
C ASP A 251 25.14 9.51 -7.54
N PHE A 252 24.33 9.11 -6.56
CA PHE A 252 24.30 9.73 -5.24
C PHE A 252 25.67 9.64 -4.54
N HIS A 253 26.34 8.46 -4.59
CA HIS A 253 27.69 8.31 -4.02
C HIS A 253 28.70 9.24 -4.66
N ASN A 254 28.62 9.49 -5.95
CA ASN A 254 29.58 10.31 -6.70
C ASN A 254 29.33 11.82 -6.56
N ARG A 255 28.06 12.24 -6.46
CA ARG A 255 27.64 13.65 -6.48
C ARG A 255 27.07 14.18 -5.16
N GLY A 256 26.53 13.31 -4.32
CA GLY A 256 25.81 13.67 -3.08
C GLY A 256 26.70 14.00 -1.88
N LYS A 257 27.96 14.42 -2.12
CA LYS A 257 28.94 14.79 -1.07
C LYS A 257 28.92 16.27 -0.79
#